data_f5329f5094c2e283e04d97c09302f3d4
#
_entry.id   f5329f5094c2e283e04d97c09302f3d4
#
_cell.length_a   1.000
_cell.length_b   1.000
_cell.length_c   1.000
_cell.angle_alpha   90.00
_cell.angle_beta   90.00
_cell.angle_gamma   90.00
#
_symmetry.space_group_name_H-M   'P 1'
#
loop_
_entity.id
_entity.type
_entity.pdbx_description
1 polymer ?
#
loop_
_entity_poly.entity_id
_entity_poly.type
_entity_poly.pdbx_seq_one_letter_code
_entity_poly.pdbx_strand_id
1 'polypeptide(L)'
;MFVTLVSMPFVLTACSKKPRVKVIDIKLTSEEYAFGVNLANTDLLAKINEFLIEIKSNGTFNRIIAKYFGGGTPQGVKSAPENTPDALVMVTSADFPPFEYKEKDTYYGVDIEIVAALAKKLGKRLVVKNVAFESIFYELQLGHADIAAAAISAVEIRKNTIAFSNSYYVAGQVVMTRADDATFANCTTREDVVEILKGMDHTKRVGYQNGSSAYYYLFAKSHEFTLPYSVSGFGYDSISDAIDGMLRGEVDFVVLDSAAANALAKKYNGKKK
;
A
#
# COMPACT_ATOMS: atom_id res chain seq x y z
N MET A 1 -58.10 -36.94 25.50
CA MET A 1 -57.53 -35.60 25.33
C MET A 1 -56.01 -35.78 25.14
N PHE A 2 -55.55 -35.89 23.88
CA PHE A 2 -54.15 -36.10 23.59
C PHE A 2 -53.53 -34.74 23.39
N VAL A 3 -52.51 -34.41 24.20
CA VAL A 3 -51.69 -33.20 24.07
C VAL A 3 -50.46 -33.60 23.23
N THR A 4 -50.39 -33.12 21.98
CA THR A 4 -49.22 -33.25 21.12
C THR A 4 -48.23 -32.13 21.46
N LEU A 5 -47.10 -32.49 22.07
CA LEU A 5 -45.94 -31.59 22.21
C LEU A 5 -45.27 -31.41 20.83
N VAL A 6 -45.36 -30.21 20.25
CA VAL A 6 -44.61 -29.82 19.09
C VAL A 6 -43.23 -29.33 19.58
N SER A 7 -42.20 -30.14 19.34
CA SER A 7 -40.80 -29.72 19.57
C SER A 7 -40.35 -28.81 18.42
N MET A 8 -40.19 -27.51 18.70
CA MET A 8 -39.56 -26.56 17.80
C MET A 8 -38.03 -26.83 17.77
N PRO A 9 -37.41 -27.03 16.59
CA PRO A 9 -35.95 -27.11 16.54
C PRO A 9 -35.34 -25.74 16.79
N PHE A 10 -34.53 -25.64 17.82
CA PHE A 10 -33.68 -24.47 18.09
C PHE A 10 -32.57 -24.43 17.02
N VAL A 11 -32.76 -23.63 15.99
CA VAL A 11 -31.70 -23.34 15.03
C VAL A 11 -30.71 -22.38 15.72
N LEU A 12 -29.63 -22.95 16.26
CA LEU A 12 -28.45 -22.18 16.67
C LEU A 12 -27.86 -21.54 15.43
N THR A 13 -28.25 -20.30 15.15
CA THR A 13 -27.52 -19.44 14.21
C THR A 13 -26.12 -19.16 14.81
N ALA A 14 -25.14 -19.94 14.40
CA ALA A 14 -23.76 -19.64 14.69
C ALA A 14 -23.46 -18.27 14.08
N CYS A 15 -23.36 -17.24 14.92
CA CYS A 15 -22.87 -15.93 14.54
C CYS A 15 -21.38 -16.09 14.24
N SER A 16 -21.04 -16.45 13.01
CA SER A 16 -19.63 -16.51 12.58
C SER A 16 -19.09 -15.10 12.64
N LYS A 17 -18.30 -14.80 13.68
CA LYS A 17 -17.52 -13.57 13.75
C LYS A 17 -16.68 -13.53 12.47
N LYS A 18 -16.86 -12.48 11.64
CA LYS A 18 -16.02 -12.29 10.45
C LYS A 18 -14.55 -12.30 10.88
N PRO A 19 -13.69 -12.97 10.13
CA PRO A 19 -12.26 -12.94 10.41
C PRO A 19 -11.78 -11.50 10.51
N ARG A 20 -10.94 -11.23 11.50
CA ARG A 20 -10.30 -9.93 11.70
C ARG A 20 -8.82 -10.07 11.40
N VAL A 21 -8.19 -8.95 11.15
CA VAL A 21 -6.75 -8.88 10.92
C VAL A 21 -6.03 -8.23 12.10
N LYS A 22 -4.76 -8.57 12.27
CA LYS A 22 -3.85 -7.99 13.26
C LYS A 22 -2.55 -7.58 12.55
N VAL A 23 -2.08 -6.40 12.82
CA VAL A 23 -0.76 -5.91 12.38
C VAL A 23 0.25 -6.21 13.48
N ILE A 24 1.36 -6.83 13.10
CA ILE A 24 2.56 -6.92 13.92
C ILE A 24 3.36 -5.65 13.63
N ASP A 25 3.12 -4.59 14.41
CA ASP A 25 3.63 -3.24 14.13
C ASP A 25 5.12 -3.09 14.50
N ILE A 26 5.91 -4.03 13.99
CA ILE A 26 7.37 -4.08 14.09
C ILE A 26 7.92 -3.98 12.68
N LYS A 27 8.59 -2.87 12.37
CA LYS A 27 9.16 -2.63 11.04
C LYS A 27 10.34 -3.57 10.77
N LEU A 28 10.25 -4.28 9.66
CA LEU A 28 11.27 -5.20 9.16
C LEU A 28 12.32 -4.50 8.30
N THR A 29 11.92 -3.40 7.64
CA THR A 29 12.75 -2.58 6.75
C THR A 29 12.62 -1.10 7.10
N SER A 30 13.48 -0.28 6.49
CA SER A 30 13.35 1.17 6.44
C SER A 30 13.46 1.59 4.98
N GLU A 31 12.39 2.12 4.42
CA GLU A 31 12.24 2.41 3.00
C GLU A 31 11.80 3.85 2.80
N GLU A 32 12.37 4.52 1.82
CA GLU A 32 12.03 5.90 1.47
C GLU A 32 11.05 5.91 0.29
N TYR A 33 9.88 6.53 0.48
CA TYR A 33 8.96 6.79 -0.62
C TYR A 33 9.36 8.02 -1.41
N ALA A 34 9.34 7.87 -2.72
CA ALA A 34 9.61 8.95 -3.66
C ALA A 34 8.69 8.85 -4.89
N PHE A 35 8.48 9.96 -5.56
CA PHE A 35 7.80 9.97 -6.85
C PHE A 35 8.74 9.50 -7.96
N GLY A 36 8.18 8.75 -8.92
CA GLY A 36 8.92 8.28 -10.07
C GLY A 36 8.64 9.12 -11.31
N VAL A 37 9.65 9.32 -12.15
CA VAL A 37 9.51 9.88 -13.50
C VAL A 37 10.32 9.04 -14.48
N ASN A 38 10.04 9.18 -15.78
CA ASN A 38 10.90 8.59 -16.82
C ASN A 38 12.33 9.11 -16.67
N LEU A 39 13.34 8.24 -16.86
CA LEU A 39 14.75 8.58 -16.73
C LEU A 39 15.17 9.81 -17.57
N ALA A 40 14.52 10.00 -18.71
CA ALA A 40 14.80 11.14 -19.60
C ALA A 40 14.11 12.46 -19.16
N ASN A 41 13.15 12.41 -18.23
CA ASN A 41 12.36 13.59 -17.83
C ASN A 41 12.99 14.35 -16.64
N THR A 42 14.22 14.79 -16.81
CA THR A 42 15.02 15.48 -15.77
C THR A 42 14.41 16.83 -15.37
N ASP A 43 13.76 17.54 -16.31
CA ASP A 43 13.13 18.83 -16.04
C ASP A 43 11.92 18.70 -15.10
N LEU A 44 11.08 17.68 -15.31
CA LEU A 44 9.96 17.42 -14.40
C LEU A 44 10.47 16.97 -13.05
N LEU A 45 11.52 16.13 -13.00
CA LEU A 45 12.14 15.70 -11.76
C LEU A 45 12.65 16.89 -10.92
N ALA A 46 13.32 17.85 -11.55
CA ALA A 46 13.77 19.07 -10.88
C ALA A 46 12.59 19.86 -10.29
N LYS A 47 11.52 20.05 -11.09
CA LYS A 47 10.30 20.76 -10.63
C LYS A 47 9.61 20.04 -9.46
N ILE A 48 9.56 18.70 -9.48
CA ILE A 48 9.00 17.90 -8.36
C ILE A 48 9.84 18.13 -7.11
N ASN A 49 11.18 18.09 -7.22
CA ASN A 49 12.07 18.27 -6.07
C ASN A 49 11.95 19.68 -5.47
N GLU A 50 11.93 20.71 -6.29
CA GLU A 50 11.70 22.10 -5.86
C GLU A 50 10.34 22.21 -5.16
N PHE A 51 9.29 21.62 -5.72
CA PHE A 51 7.97 21.62 -5.13
C PHE A 51 7.91 20.90 -3.80
N LEU A 52 8.56 19.74 -3.66
CA LEU A 52 8.65 19.02 -2.38
C LEU A 52 9.34 19.84 -1.30
N ILE A 53 10.43 20.55 -1.64
CA ILE A 53 11.11 21.47 -0.71
C ILE A 53 10.16 22.59 -0.28
N GLU A 54 9.47 23.21 -1.24
CA GLU A 54 8.52 24.29 -0.97
C GLU A 54 7.39 23.86 -0.05
N ILE A 55 6.69 22.75 -0.35
CA ILE A 55 5.55 22.32 0.46
C ILE A 55 5.95 21.85 1.85
N LYS A 56 7.16 21.33 2.02
CA LYS A 56 7.73 21.01 3.34
C LYS A 56 8.03 22.29 4.13
N SER A 57 8.66 23.29 3.51
CA SER A 57 9.03 24.55 4.18
C SER A 57 7.83 25.42 4.56
N ASN A 58 6.78 25.48 3.72
CA ASN A 58 5.60 26.32 3.97
C ASN A 58 4.48 25.61 4.76
N GLY A 59 4.73 24.36 5.23
CA GLY A 59 3.82 23.58 6.06
C GLY A 59 2.67 22.92 5.28
N THR A 60 2.60 23.05 3.95
CA THR A 60 1.55 22.40 3.13
C THR A 60 1.64 20.88 3.24
N PHE A 61 2.86 20.32 3.20
CA PHE A 61 3.09 18.89 3.38
C PHE A 61 2.52 18.40 4.71
N ASN A 62 2.83 19.09 5.82
CA ASN A 62 2.32 18.72 7.14
C ASN A 62 0.80 18.80 7.23
N ARG A 63 0.16 19.77 6.55
CA ARG A 63 -1.31 19.84 6.47
C ARG A 63 -1.91 18.66 5.70
N ILE A 64 -1.27 18.21 4.62
CA ILE A 64 -1.70 17.02 3.90
C ILE A 64 -1.56 15.78 4.79
N ILE A 65 -0.39 15.55 5.37
CA ILE A 65 -0.13 14.40 6.27
C ILE A 65 -1.16 14.37 7.42
N ALA A 66 -1.44 15.50 8.05
CA ALA A 66 -2.38 15.56 9.17
C ALA A 66 -3.80 15.11 8.81
N LYS A 67 -4.23 15.26 7.55
CA LYS A 67 -5.54 14.78 7.10
C LYS A 67 -5.66 13.24 7.17
N TYR A 68 -4.57 12.54 6.90
CA TYR A 68 -4.56 11.08 6.75
C TYR A 68 -4.03 10.35 7.99
N PHE A 69 -3.14 10.98 8.74
CA PHE A 69 -2.52 10.38 9.93
C PHE A 69 -2.99 11.04 11.23
N GLY A 70 -3.44 12.30 11.17
CA GLY A 70 -3.85 13.09 12.35
C GLY A 70 -5.36 13.17 12.57
N GLY A 71 -6.18 12.41 11.84
CA GLY A 71 -7.64 12.43 11.98
C GLY A 71 -8.33 13.64 11.36
N GLY A 72 -7.63 14.40 10.49
CA GLY A 72 -8.23 15.46 9.69
C GLY A 72 -9.15 14.91 8.60
N THR A 73 -9.72 15.79 7.78
CA THR A 73 -10.62 15.41 6.67
C THR A 73 -9.84 15.27 5.37
N PRO A 74 -9.74 14.07 4.77
CA PRO A 74 -9.15 13.87 3.46
C PRO A 74 -9.82 14.71 2.38
N GLN A 75 -9.03 15.22 1.43
CA GLN A 75 -9.54 15.98 0.30
C GLN A 75 -9.61 15.11 -0.95
N GLY A 76 -10.82 14.93 -1.48
CA GLY A 76 -11.03 14.17 -2.70
C GLY A 76 -10.55 14.94 -3.95
N VAL A 77 -9.95 14.21 -4.88
CA VAL A 77 -9.47 14.70 -6.17
C VAL A 77 -10.19 13.94 -7.29
N LYS A 78 -10.79 14.65 -8.23
CA LYS A 78 -11.35 14.05 -9.44
C LYS A 78 -10.32 14.12 -10.57
N SER A 79 -10.13 13.01 -11.27
CA SER A 79 -9.34 12.99 -12.49
C SER A 79 -9.99 13.85 -13.57
N ALA A 80 -9.18 14.59 -14.31
CA ALA A 80 -9.60 15.11 -15.61
C ALA A 80 -9.79 13.95 -16.60
N PRO A 81 -10.53 14.14 -17.71
CA PRO A 81 -10.62 13.16 -18.77
C PRO A 81 -9.23 12.78 -19.32
N GLU A 82 -9.04 11.51 -19.69
CA GLU A 82 -7.73 10.99 -20.17
C GLU A 82 -7.15 11.79 -21.35
N ASN A 83 -8.01 12.26 -22.26
CA ASN A 83 -7.58 13.04 -23.42
C ASN A 83 -7.47 14.55 -23.14
N THR A 84 -7.29 14.96 -21.89
CA THR A 84 -7.13 16.39 -21.55
C THR A 84 -5.81 16.91 -22.11
N PRO A 85 -5.84 17.92 -23.01
CA PRO A 85 -4.61 18.48 -23.55
C PRO A 85 -3.75 19.08 -22.44
N ASP A 86 -2.43 18.92 -22.59
CA ASP A 86 -1.42 19.50 -21.69
C ASP A 86 -1.66 19.19 -20.19
N ALA A 87 -2.24 18.02 -19.90
CA ALA A 87 -2.41 17.55 -18.52
C ALA A 87 -1.09 17.09 -17.91
N LEU A 88 -1.03 17.03 -16.58
CA LEU A 88 -0.08 16.20 -15.86
C LEU A 88 -0.72 14.81 -15.68
N VAL A 89 -0.13 13.79 -16.28
CA VAL A 89 -0.64 12.41 -16.18
C VAL A 89 0.08 11.70 -15.04
N MET A 90 -0.67 11.39 -13.98
CA MET A 90 -0.21 10.60 -12.84
C MET A 90 -0.63 9.15 -13.04
N VAL A 91 0.32 8.22 -12.92
CA VAL A 91 0.02 6.79 -12.79
C VAL A 91 0.12 6.36 -11.33
N THR A 92 -0.85 5.56 -10.89
CA THR A 92 -0.98 5.11 -9.50
C THR A 92 -1.64 3.74 -9.41
N SER A 93 -1.64 3.13 -8.22
CA SER A 93 -2.38 1.89 -7.88
C SER A 93 -3.29 2.18 -6.68
N ALA A 94 -4.51 2.66 -6.96
CA ALA A 94 -5.36 3.33 -5.97
C ALA A 94 -6.15 2.37 -5.06
N ASP A 95 -5.46 1.50 -4.34
CA ASP A 95 -6.00 0.63 -3.29
C ASP A 95 -5.11 0.60 -2.03
N PHE A 96 -4.20 1.58 -1.89
CA PHE A 96 -3.17 1.64 -0.86
C PHE A 96 -3.33 2.83 0.10
N PRO A 97 -4.42 2.87 0.93
CA PRO A 97 -4.60 3.92 1.91
C PRO A 97 -3.48 3.88 2.97
N PRO A 98 -3.00 5.03 3.46
CA PRO A 98 -3.54 6.37 3.28
C PRO A 98 -2.88 7.17 2.13
N PHE A 99 -2.06 6.54 1.27
CA PHE A 99 -1.30 7.25 0.23
C PHE A 99 -2.07 7.45 -1.06
N GLU A 100 -2.72 6.41 -1.58
CA GLU A 100 -3.55 6.46 -2.77
C GLU A 100 -4.69 5.43 -2.66
N TYR A 101 -5.91 5.90 -2.77
CA TYR A 101 -7.07 5.03 -2.82
C TYR A 101 -8.24 5.72 -3.53
N LYS A 102 -9.16 4.90 -4.02
CA LYS A 102 -10.32 5.37 -4.76
C LYS A 102 -11.61 5.02 -4.04
N GLU A 103 -12.50 6.00 -3.94
CA GLU A 103 -13.89 5.81 -3.51
C GLU A 103 -14.82 6.32 -4.60
N LYS A 104 -15.56 5.43 -5.24
CA LYS A 104 -16.38 5.75 -6.42
C LYS A 104 -15.52 6.41 -7.51
N ASP A 105 -15.82 7.66 -7.88
CA ASP A 105 -15.12 8.41 -8.92
C ASP A 105 -14.12 9.43 -8.37
N THR A 106 -13.75 9.31 -7.09
CA THR A 106 -12.89 10.28 -6.41
C THR A 106 -11.67 9.57 -5.84
N TYR A 107 -10.50 10.14 -6.06
CA TYR A 107 -9.24 9.68 -5.53
C TYR A 107 -8.89 10.44 -4.27
N TYR A 108 -8.27 9.75 -3.32
CA TYR A 108 -7.83 10.27 -2.03
C TYR A 108 -6.43 9.75 -1.71
N GLY A 109 -5.74 10.44 -0.84
CA GLY A 109 -4.46 9.98 -0.32
C GLY A 109 -3.40 11.07 -0.34
N VAL A 110 -2.33 10.83 0.40
CA VAL A 110 -1.19 11.76 0.51
C VAL A 110 -0.61 12.02 -0.88
N ASP A 111 -0.35 10.97 -1.65
CA ASP A 111 0.24 11.04 -2.98
C ASP A 111 -0.67 11.80 -3.95
N ILE A 112 -1.96 11.48 -3.90
CA ILE A 112 -2.99 12.13 -4.73
C ILE A 112 -3.02 13.63 -4.46
N GLU A 113 -3.05 14.06 -3.19
CA GLU A 113 -3.12 15.48 -2.84
C GLU A 113 -1.83 16.23 -3.17
N ILE A 114 -0.66 15.59 -2.98
CA ILE A 114 0.63 16.21 -3.33
C ILE A 114 0.72 16.42 -4.84
N VAL A 115 0.39 15.40 -5.65
CA VAL A 115 0.46 15.51 -7.11
C VAL A 115 -0.62 16.46 -7.67
N ALA A 116 -1.81 16.51 -7.07
CA ALA A 116 -2.83 17.50 -7.42
C ALA A 116 -2.37 18.94 -7.16
N ALA A 117 -1.68 19.17 -6.03
CA ALA A 117 -1.10 20.48 -5.73
C ALA A 117 0.06 20.83 -6.68
N LEU A 118 0.89 19.84 -7.07
CA LEU A 118 1.93 20.01 -8.08
C LEU A 118 1.31 20.38 -9.46
N ALA A 119 0.28 19.66 -9.92
CA ALA A 119 -0.39 19.95 -11.17
C ALA A 119 -0.93 21.39 -11.19
N LYS A 120 -1.57 21.81 -10.09
CA LYS A 120 -2.04 23.19 -9.93
C LYS A 120 -0.89 24.21 -10.03
N LYS A 121 0.25 23.95 -9.39
CA LYS A 121 1.44 24.82 -9.45
C LYS A 121 1.99 24.92 -10.86
N LEU A 122 1.96 23.83 -11.63
CA LEU A 122 2.40 23.79 -13.01
C LEU A 122 1.38 24.38 -14.01
N GLY A 123 0.20 24.82 -13.54
CA GLY A 123 -0.89 25.31 -14.39
C GLY A 123 -1.55 24.21 -15.21
N LYS A 124 -1.41 22.94 -14.82
CA LYS A 124 -1.91 21.76 -15.54
C LYS A 124 -3.13 21.16 -14.86
N ARG A 125 -3.98 20.50 -15.64
CA ARG A 125 -5.02 19.62 -15.11
C ARG A 125 -4.40 18.25 -14.76
N LEU A 126 -4.91 17.62 -13.72
CA LEU A 126 -4.44 16.29 -13.30
C LEU A 126 -5.30 15.20 -13.96
N VAL A 127 -4.66 14.30 -14.69
CA VAL A 127 -5.22 13.02 -15.12
C VAL A 127 -4.64 11.94 -14.21
N VAL A 128 -5.51 11.11 -13.61
CA VAL A 128 -5.10 9.99 -12.76
C VAL A 128 -5.37 8.70 -13.50
N LYS A 129 -4.30 7.99 -13.85
CA LYS A 129 -4.33 6.68 -14.49
C LYS A 129 -4.12 5.60 -13.42
N ASN A 130 -5.18 4.83 -13.15
CA ASN A 130 -5.15 3.77 -12.13
C ASN A 130 -4.88 2.42 -12.80
N VAL A 131 -3.77 1.78 -12.41
CA VAL A 131 -3.32 0.50 -12.97
C VAL A 131 -2.88 -0.45 -11.85
N ALA A 132 -2.60 -1.73 -12.17
CA ALA A 132 -1.92 -2.62 -11.24
C ALA A 132 -0.52 -2.07 -10.89
N PHE A 133 -0.09 -2.23 -9.63
CA PHE A 133 1.16 -1.62 -9.13
C PHE A 133 2.38 -1.97 -10.00
N GLU A 134 2.52 -3.23 -10.39
CA GLU A 134 3.64 -3.67 -11.23
C GLU A 134 3.67 -3.02 -12.62
N SER A 135 2.52 -2.56 -13.13
CA SER A 135 2.40 -1.90 -14.43
C SER A 135 2.86 -0.43 -14.42
N ILE A 136 2.95 0.20 -13.24
CA ILE A 136 3.32 1.61 -13.08
C ILE A 136 4.63 1.95 -13.75
N PHE A 137 5.64 1.10 -13.57
CA PHE A 137 6.99 1.32 -14.09
C PHE A 137 7.02 1.29 -15.63
N TYR A 138 6.25 0.38 -16.21
CA TYR A 138 6.10 0.26 -17.64
C TYR A 138 5.38 1.46 -18.26
N GLU A 139 4.33 1.96 -17.63
CA GLU A 139 3.61 3.15 -18.05
C GLU A 139 4.49 4.40 -18.10
N LEU A 140 5.40 4.55 -17.12
CA LEU A 140 6.40 5.63 -17.14
C LEU A 140 7.43 5.45 -18.25
N GLN A 141 7.95 4.24 -18.46
CA GLN A 141 8.96 3.96 -19.48
C GLN A 141 8.44 4.23 -20.89
N LEU A 142 7.17 3.89 -21.15
CA LEU A 142 6.52 4.14 -22.44
C LEU A 142 6.12 5.61 -22.65
N GLY A 143 6.24 6.47 -21.63
CA GLY A 143 5.79 7.86 -21.70
C GLY A 143 4.27 8.00 -21.69
N HIS A 144 3.55 7.00 -21.23
CA HIS A 144 2.08 7.03 -21.05
C HIS A 144 1.66 7.77 -19.79
N ALA A 145 2.59 8.08 -18.91
CA ALA A 145 2.42 8.91 -17.72
C ALA A 145 3.66 9.78 -17.51
N ASP A 146 3.46 10.93 -16.87
CA ASP A 146 4.51 11.88 -16.54
C ASP A 146 5.14 11.57 -15.17
N ILE A 147 4.30 11.20 -14.20
CA ILE A 147 4.69 10.96 -12.81
C ILE A 147 4.02 9.71 -12.25
N ALA A 148 4.80 8.88 -11.57
CA ALA A 148 4.30 7.78 -10.75
C ALA A 148 4.24 8.21 -9.29
N ALA A 149 3.09 8.01 -8.67
CA ALA A 149 2.87 8.26 -7.26
C ALA A 149 1.95 7.16 -6.70
N ALA A 150 2.54 6.23 -5.97
CA ALA A 150 1.90 5.02 -5.46
C ALA A 150 2.68 4.46 -4.27
N ALA A 151 3.03 5.31 -3.29
CA ALA A 151 3.85 4.93 -2.13
C ALA A 151 5.10 4.13 -2.55
N ILE A 152 5.80 4.58 -3.60
CA ILE A 152 6.86 3.81 -4.25
C ILE A 152 8.15 3.92 -3.44
N SER A 153 8.61 2.80 -2.89
CA SER A 153 9.93 2.70 -2.26
C SER A 153 11.05 2.87 -3.31
N ALA A 154 11.94 3.83 -3.06
CA ALA A 154 13.07 4.17 -3.93
C ALA A 154 14.23 3.17 -3.79
N VAL A 155 13.92 1.88 -3.91
CA VAL A 155 14.91 0.78 -3.81
C VAL A 155 15.84 0.74 -5.02
N GLU A 156 17.07 0.28 -4.79
CA GLU A 156 18.16 0.34 -5.79
C GLU A 156 17.77 -0.36 -7.11
N ILE A 157 17.11 -1.50 -7.03
CA ILE A 157 16.71 -2.29 -8.20
C ILE A 157 15.81 -1.51 -9.19
N ARG A 158 15.08 -0.49 -8.72
CA ARG A 158 14.19 0.34 -9.56
C ARG A 158 14.91 1.53 -10.21
N LYS A 159 16.06 1.96 -9.69
CA LYS A 159 16.77 3.16 -10.16
C LYS A 159 17.28 3.06 -11.60
N ASN A 160 17.45 1.84 -12.10
CA ASN A 160 17.80 1.63 -13.52
C ASN A 160 16.59 1.71 -14.46
N THR A 161 15.38 1.80 -13.91
CA THR A 161 14.11 1.77 -14.67
C THR A 161 13.44 3.14 -14.69
N ILE A 162 13.48 3.86 -13.57
CA ILE A 162 12.89 5.19 -13.39
C ILE A 162 13.80 6.08 -12.55
N ALA A 163 13.67 7.40 -12.71
CA ALA A 163 14.30 8.37 -11.83
C ALA A 163 13.39 8.72 -10.66
N PHE A 164 13.97 8.85 -9.46
CA PHE A 164 13.24 9.14 -8.23
C PHE A 164 13.45 10.59 -7.79
N SER A 165 12.38 11.19 -7.28
CA SER A 165 12.44 12.47 -6.58
C SER A 165 13.16 12.34 -5.22
N ASN A 166 13.37 13.46 -4.55
CA ASN A 166 13.65 13.47 -3.12
C ASN A 166 12.55 12.71 -2.36
N SER A 167 12.95 12.00 -1.30
CA SER A 167 11.98 11.25 -0.50
C SER A 167 11.03 12.18 0.25
N TYR A 168 9.78 11.73 0.39
CA TYR A 168 8.76 12.49 1.13
C TYR A 168 8.27 11.75 2.38
N TYR A 169 8.45 10.43 2.48
CA TYR A 169 7.99 9.62 3.61
C TYR A 169 8.97 8.47 3.88
N VAL A 170 9.05 8.01 5.13
CA VAL A 170 9.81 6.83 5.53
C VAL A 170 8.86 5.74 5.99
N ALA A 171 8.82 4.67 5.24
CA ALA A 171 8.00 3.48 5.49
C ALA A 171 8.85 2.30 6.01
N GLY A 172 8.21 1.15 6.13
CA GLY A 172 8.88 -0.12 6.40
C GLY A 172 7.87 -1.26 6.37
N GLN A 173 8.31 -2.42 5.93
CA GLN A 173 7.51 -3.63 5.85
C GLN A 173 7.12 -4.12 7.24
N VAL A 174 5.91 -4.63 7.38
CA VAL A 174 5.39 -5.29 8.58
C VAL A 174 4.65 -6.57 8.19
N VAL A 175 4.41 -7.43 9.17
CA VAL A 175 3.57 -8.62 8.99
C VAL A 175 2.13 -8.29 9.41
N MET A 176 1.17 -8.73 8.60
CA MET A 176 -0.25 -8.77 8.95
C MET A 176 -0.73 -10.22 9.00
N THR A 177 -1.48 -10.57 10.04
CA THR A 177 -2.07 -11.91 10.22
C THR A 177 -3.56 -11.82 10.48
N ARG A 178 -4.25 -12.97 10.46
CA ARG A 178 -5.58 -13.08 11.09
C ARG A 178 -5.46 -12.76 12.58
N ALA A 179 -6.50 -12.18 13.16
CA ALA A 179 -6.46 -11.73 14.55
C ALA A 179 -6.30 -12.89 15.56
N ASP A 180 -6.73 -14.10 15.21
CA ASP A 180 -6.63 -15.33 16.00
C ASP A 180 -5.28 -16.06 15.83
N ASP A 181 -4.44 -15.64 14.90
CA ASP A 181 -3.11 -16.20 14.69
C ASP A 181 -2.15 -15.78 15.82
N ALA A 182 -1.50 -16.73 16.45
CA ALA A 182 -0.56 -16.49 17.56
C ALA A 182 0.91 -16.57 17.14
N THR A 183 1.22 -16.80 15.86
CA THR A 183 2.59 -17.04 15.37
C THR A 183 3.58 -15.96 15.81
N PHE A 184 3.17 -14.70 15.73
CA PHE A 184 4.01 -13.54 16.07
C PHE A 184 3.60 -12.87 17.40
N ALA A 185 2.82 -13.55 18.24
CA ALA A 185 2.20 -12.92 19.42
C ALA A 185 3.20 -12.43 20.47
N ASN A 186 4.37 -13.07 20.54
CA ASN A 186 5.41 -12.76 21.54
C ASN A 186 6.55 -11.91 20.96
N CYS A 187 6.46 -11.48 19.70
CA CYS A 187 7.45 -10.61 19.09
C CYS A 187 7.40 -9.20 19.70
N THR A 188 8.55 -8.68 20.08
CA THR A 188 8.73 -7.32 20.60
C THR A 188 9.79 -6.55 19.82
N THR A 189 10.66 -7.26 19.10
CA THR A 189 11.74 -6.70 18.30
C THR A 189 11.67 -7.19 16.85
N ARG A 190 12.40 -6.50 15.97
CA ARG A 190 12.58 -6.91 14.58
C ARG A 190 13.20 -8.31 14.49
N GLU A 191 14.18 -8.56 15.33
CA GLU A 191 14.91 -9.81 15.42
C GLU A 191 13.98 -10.98 15.75
N ASP A 192 13.02 -10.81 16.66
CA ASP A 192 12.02 -11.85 17.00
C ASP A 192 11.21 -12.24 15.77
N VAL A 193 10.72 -11.25 14.98
CA VAL A 193 9.95 -11.51 13.76
C VAL A 193 10.82 -12.20 12.72
N VAL A 194 12.05 -11.72 12.52
CA VAL A 194 13.02 -12.28 11.55
C VAL A 194 13.36 -13.73 11.89
N GLU A 195 13.58 -14.06 13.16
CA GLU A 195 13.85 -15.44 13.61
C GLU A 195 12.67 -16.38 13.30
N ILE A 196 11.44 -15.93 13.54
CA ILE A 196 10.24 -16.71 13.19
C ILE A 196 10.18 -16.92 11.67
N LEU A 197 10.37 -15.85 10.87
CA LEU A 197 10.34 -15.96 9.40
C LEU A 197 11.44 -16.88 8.86
N LYS A 198 12.65 -16.86 9.44
CA LYS A 198 13.76 -17.77 9.09
C LYS A 198 13.47 -19.22 9.45
N GLY A 199 12.73 -19.45 10.52
CA GLY A 199 12.32 -20.79 10.95
C GLY A 199 11.17 -21.39 10.12
N MET A 200 10.53 -20.59 9.26
CA MET A 200 9.46 -21.05 8.36
C MET A 200 10.04 -21.75 7.15
N ASP A 201 9.30 -22.72 6.63
CA ASP A 201 9.57 -23.42 5.37
C ASP A 201 8.49 -23.17 4.32
N HIS A 202 8.60 -23.84 3.19
CA HIS A 202 7.66 -23.74 2.06
C HIS A 202 6.22 -24.19 2.36
N THR A 203 5.94 -24.76 3.53
CA THR A 203 4.56 -25.06 3.95
C THR A 203 3.83 -23.80 4.42
N LYS A 204 4.58 -22.75 4.81
CA LYS A 204 4.03 -21.44 5.15
C LYS A 204 3.92 -20.56 3.92
N ARG A 205 2.78 -19.92 3.76
CA ARG A 205 2.42 -19.14 2.57
C ARG A 205 2.30 -17.67 2.94
N VAL A 206 2.99 -16.81 2.19
CA VAL A 206 2.95 -15.36 2.37
C VAL A 206 2.34 -14.67 1.17
N GLY A 207 1.37 -13.78 1.43
CA GLY A 207 0.79 -12.89 0.43
C GLY A 207 1.54 -11.57 0.36
N TYR A 208 1.65 -11.00 -0.82
CA TYR A 208 2.20 -9.67 -1.08
C TYR A 208 1.60 -9.10 -2.38
N GLN A 209 1.72 -7.79 -2.58
CA GLN A 209 1.33 -7.19 -3.85
C GLN A 209 2.44 -7.38 -4.90
N ASN A 210 2.07 -7.78 -6.12
CA ASN A 210 2.99 -7.96 -7.23
C ASN A 210 3.82 -6.68 -7.48
N GLY A 211 5.12 -6.85 -7.70
CA GLY A 211 6.06 -5.75 -7.94
C GLY A 211 6.39 -4.89 -6.72
N SER A 212 5.81 -5.15 -5.53
CA SER A 212 6.08 -4.38 -4.31
C SER A 212 7.47 -4.68 -3.71
N SER A 213 7.93 -3.79 -2.81
CA SER A 213 9.18 -4.00 -2.05
C SER A 213 9.08 -5.18 -1.08
N ALA A 214 7.87 -5.60 -0.68
CA ALA A 214 7.66 -6.81 0.10
C ALA A 214 8.20 -8.07 -0.61
N TYR A 215 7.99 -8.17 -1.95
CA TYR A 215 8.57 -9.26 -2.73
C TYR A 215 10.10 -9.27 -2.66
N TYR A 216 10.73 -8.12 -2.83
CA TYR A 216 12.20 -8.02 -2.77
C TYR A 216 12.73 -8.34 -1.38
N TYR A 217 12.07 -7.88 -0.33
CA TYR A 217 12.42 -8.20 1.05
C TYR A 217 12.35 -9.71 1.33
N LEU A 218 11.32 -10.37 0.81
CA LEU A 218 11.10 -11.79 1.09
C LEU A 218 12.00 -12.73 0.28
N PHE A 219 12.28 -12.38 -0.99
CA PHE A 219 12.82 -13.35 -1.94
C PHE A 219 14.06 -12.89 -2.72
N ALA A 220 14.36 -11.58 -2.77
CA ALA A 220 15.47 -11.09 -3.54
C ALA A 220 16.79 -11.13 -2.77
N LYS A 221 17.84 -11.61 -3.43
CA LYS A 221 19.23 -11.38 -2.99
C LYS A 221 19.66 -10.01 -3.51
N SER A 222 19.61 -8.99 -2.69
CA SER A 222 20.12 -7.66 -3.01
C SER A 222 21.00 -7.13 -1.89
N HIS A 223 21.78 -6.06 -2.16
CA HIS A 223 22.55 -5.38 -1.13
C HIS A 223 21.66 -4.80 -0.01
N GLU A 224 20.40 -4.52 -0.31
CA GLU A 224 19.42 -3.97 0.65
C GLU A 224 18.73 -5.07 1.47
N PHE A 225 18.59 -6.30 0.93
CA PHE A 225 17.88 -7.41 1.55
C PHE A 225 18.79 -8.65 1.58
N THR A 226 19.17 -9.05 2.76
CA THR A 226 20.32 -9.94 2.95
C THR A 226 20.06 -11.43 2.79
N LEU A 227 18.82 -11.91 2.95
CA LEU A 227 18.52 -13.36 2.87
C LEU A 227 17.09 -13.60 2.38
N PRO A 228 16.89 -14.42 1.35
CA PRO A 228 15.56 -14.91 1.01
C PRO A 228 15.03 -15.85 2.10
N TYR A 229 13.75 -15.70 2.41
CA TYR A 229 13.04 -16.62 3.29
C TYR A 229 12.56 -17.84 2.51
N SER A 230 12.40 -18.99 3.21
CA SER A 230 11.99 -20.26 2.60
C SER A 230 10.47 -20.44 2.47
N VAL A 231 9.70 -19.40 2.77
CA VAL A 231 8.23 -19.42 2.67
C VAL A 231 7.76 -19.44 1.21
N SER A 232 6.58 -19.99 0.95
CA SER A 232 5.95 -19.95 -0.37
C SER A 232 5.28 -18.60 -0.61
N GLY A 233 5.68 -17.89 -1.66
CA GLY A 233 5.18 -16.56 -2.01
C GLY A 233 3.98 -16.59 -2.94
N PHE A 234 2.96 -15.79 -2.65
CA PHE A 234 1.76 -15.61 -3.46
C PHE A 234 1.59 -14.11 -3.75
N GLY A 235 1.82 -13.72 -5.00
CA GLY A 235 1.62 -12.36 -5.47
C GLY A 235 0.16 -12.11 -5.84
N TYR A 236 -0.35 -10.95 -5.47
CA TYR A 236 -1.70 -10.47 -5.77
C TYR A 236 -1.62 -9.14 -6.52
N ASP A 237 -2.62 -8.85 -7.35
CA ASP A 237 -2.67 -7.59 -8.10
C ASP A 237 -2.91 -6.38 -7.19
N SER A 238 -3.63 -6.59 -6.09
CA SER A 238 -3.83 -5.57 -5.05
C SER A 238 -3.48 -6.08 -3.66
N ILE A 239 -3.12 -5.17 -2.76
CA ILE A 239 -2.87 -5.54 -1.36
C ILE A 239 -4.16 -5.95 -0.64
N SER A 240 -5.31 -5.41 -1.05
CA SER A 240 -6.61 -5.82 -0.53
C SER A 240 -6.92 -7.27 -0.89
N ASP A 241 -6.59 -7.71 -2.11
CA ASP A 241 -6.77 -9.12 -2.53
C ASP A 241 -5.86 -10.07 -1.74
N ALA A 242 -4.62 -9.66 -1.42
CA ALA A 242 -3.72 -10.43 -0.56
C ALA A 242 -4.30 -10.61 0.85
N ILE A 243 -4.87 -9.53 1.44
CA ILE A 243 -5.52 -9.60 2.75
C ILE A 243 -6.78 -10.48 2.69
N ASP A 244 -7.59 -10.35 1.66
CA ASP A 244 -8.76 -11.19 1.47
C ASP A 244 -8.37 -12.67 1.24
N GLY A 245 -7.29 -12.95 0.52
CA GLY A 245 -6.69 -14.27 0.39
C GLY A 245 -6.26 -14.86 1.73
N MET A 246 -5.62 -14.06 2.59
CA MET A 246 -5.28 -14.46 3.96
C MET A 246 -6.54 -14.79 4.78
N LEU A 247 -7.59 -13.98 4.66
CA LEU A 247 -8.84 -14.21 5.38
C LEU A 247 -9.59 -15.45 4.89
N ARG A 248 -9.40 -15.86 3.62
CA ARG A 248 -9.92 -17.14 3.07
C ARG A 248 -9.02 -18.34 3.38
N GLY A 249 -7.81 -18.12 3.95
CA GLY A 249 -6.85 -19.17 4.25
C GLY A 249 -6.00 -19.62 3.04
N GLU A 250 -5.95 -18.83 1.97
CA GLU A 250 -5.08 -19.06 0.80
C GLU A 250 -3.62 -18.81 1.14
N VAL A 251 -3.35 -17.83 2.01
CA VAL A 251 -2.05 -17.55 2.59
C VAL A 251 -2.15 -17.44 4.11
N ASP A 252 -1.04 -17.64 4.81
CA ASP A 252 -1.01 -17.66 6.27
C ASP A 252 -0.84 -16.24 6.83
N PHE A 253 -0.07 -15.39 6.16
CA PHE A 253 0.16 -13.99 6.53
C PHE A 253 0.42 -13.15 5.28
N VAL A 254 0.41 -11.82 5.45
CA VAL A 254 0.72 -10.84 4.38
C VAL A 254 1.85 -9.95 4.86
N VAL A 255 2.77 -9.60 3.95
CA VAL A 255 3.81 -8.58 4.17
C VAL A 255 3.48 -7.36 3.34
N LEU A 256 3.43 -6.20 3.99
CA LEU A 256 3.09 -4.92 3.40
C LEU A 256 3.64 -3.77 4.23
N ASP A 257 3.53 -2.55 3.71
CA ASP A 257 4.01 -1.36 4.40
C ASP A 257 3.16 -1.00 5.63
N SER A 258 3.82 -0.57 6.70
CA SER A 258 3.24 -0.35 8.02
C SER A 258 2.07 0.65 8.02
N ALA A 259 2.16 1.75 7.27
CA ALA A 259 1.11 2.75 7.22
C ALA A 259 -0.16 2.21 6.54
N ALA A 260 0.00 1.49 5.41
CA ALA A 260 -1.10 0.85 4.71
C ALA A 260 -1.68 -0.30 5.54
N ALA A 261 -0.84 -1.11 6.21
CA ALA A 261 -1.27 -2.16 7.11
C ALA A 261 -2.21 -1.62 8.19
N ASN A 262 -1.81 -0.53 8.85
CA ASN A 262 -2.61 0.09 9.92
C ASN A 262 -3.92 0.70 9.41
N ALA A 263 -3.91 1.33 8.23
CA ALA A 263 -5.12 1.90 7.61
C ALA A 263 -6.10 0.78 7.20
N LEU A 264 -5.59 -0.26 6.55
CA LEU A 264 -6.38 -1.41 6.12
C LEU A 264 -6.90 -2.22 7.31
N ALA A 265 -6.10 -2.42 8.36
CA ALA A 265 -6.57 -3.08 9.58
C ALA A 265 -7.76 -2.35 10.21
N LYS A 266 -7.75 -1.02 10.26
CA LYS A 266 -8.91 -0.23 10.69
C LYS A 266 -10.13 -0.48 9.81
N LYS A 267 -9.95 -0.50 8.48
CA LYS A 267 -11.03 -0.78 7.50
C LYS A 267 -11.62 -2.18 7.69
N TYR A 268 -10.77 -3.22 7.81
CA TYR A 268 -11.20 -4.60 7.96
C TYR A 268 -11.82 -4.89 9.34
N ASN A 269 -11.30 -4.30 10.40
CA ASN A 269 -11.79 -4.46 11.77
C ASN A 269 -12.97 -3.53 12.11
N GLY A 270 -13.07 -2.35 11.45
CA GLY A 270 -14.11 -1.36 11.68
C GLY A 270 -15.41 -1.60 10.91
N LYS A 271 -15.47 -2.56 10.00
CA LYS A 271 -16.70 -2.98 9.31
C LYS A 271 -17.64 -3.68 10.32
N LYS A 272 -18.24 -2.90 11.23
CA LYS A 272 -19.53 -3.30 11.85
C LYS A 272 -20.58 -3.21 10.75
N LYS A 273 -21.36 -4.29 10.56
CA LYS A 273 -22.62 -4.21 9.84
C LYS A 273 -23.57 -3.25 10.55
#